data_dce0615c39f74143a1c5b1a647532dad
#
_entry.id   dce0615c39f74143a1c5b1a647532dad
#
_cell.length_a   1.000
_cell.length_b   1.000
_cell.length_c   1.000
_cell.angle_alpha   90.00
_cell.angle_beta   90.00
_cell.angle_gamma   90.00
#
_symmetry.space_group_name_H-M   'P 1'
#
loop_
_entity.id
_entity.type
_entity.pdbx_description
1 polymer ?
#
loop_
_entity_poly.entity_id
_entity_poly.type
_entity_poly.pdbx_seq_one_letter_code
_entity_poly.pdbx_strand_id
1 'polypeptide(L)'
;MCVDETASLYLKSSKKLVFMGHRRFLMKQHKYRKMKEEFNNELESEGAPKPYSGKLVFEIVKNIHVVFGKGKNKGEKRKRTDPSTYTTFKKQSIFFKYLPYWKDMEICHSIDLMHVTKNVFDNIIGTLLGMPSKTEDGLKSRNDLVDLQIRPELHPVDSGKGKPYLPPASYNLSVEERTKI
;
A
#
# COMPACT_ATOMS: atom_id res chain seq x y z
N MET A 1 -12.65 -2.68 -0.30
CA MET A 1 -11.47 -2.56 0.56
C MET A 1 -11.44 -3.70 1.54
N CYS A 2 -10.28 -4.30 1.75
CA CYS A 2 -10.08 -5.48 2.59
C CYS A 2 -9.58 -5.07 3.98
N VAL A 3 -10.24 -4.15 4.63
CA VAL A 3 -9.70 -3.37 5.74
C VAL A 3 -9.37 -4.23 6.97
N ASP A 4 -10.19 -5.22 7.27
CA ASP A 4 -10.05 -6.04 8.48
C ASP A 4 -9.16 -7.28 8.28
N GLU A 5 -8.89 -7.64 7.02
CA GLU A 5 -8.11 -8.83 6.66
C GLU A 5 -6.69 -8.53 6.21
N THR A 6 -6.27 -7.27 6.31
CA THR A 6 -4.97 -6.85 5.83
C THR A 6 -4.11 -6.37 6.98
N ALA A 7 -3.10 -7.17 7.33
CA ALA A 7 -2.12 -6.80 8.35
C ALA A 7 -1.29 -5.59 7.87
N SER A 8 -1.13 -4.61 8.74
CA SER A 8 -0.27 -3.47 8.48
C SER A 8 1.07 -3.63 9.21
N LEU A 9 2.15 -3.23 8.55
CA LEU A 9 3.49 -3.24 9.09
C LEU A 9 4.15 -1.89 8.89
N TYR A 10 4.84 -1.40 9.93
CA TYR A 10 5.63 -0.19 9.83
C TYR A 10 7.07 -0.52 9.44
N LEU A 11 7.50 0.00 8.29
CA LEU A 11 8.85 -0.15 7.77
C LEU A 11 9.77 0.89 8.41
N LYS A 12 10.83 0.44 9.06
CA LYS A 12 11.72 1.32 9.85
C LYS A 12 12.61 2.19 8.98
N SER A 13 13.17 1.64 7.93
CA SER A 13 14.14 2.33 7.05
C SER A 13 13.48 3.36 6.16
N SER A 14 12.36 3.03 5.52
CA SER A 14 11.59 3.97 4.69
C SER A 14 10.60 4.81 5.49
N LYS A 15 10.35 4.50 6.77
CA LYS A 15 9.37 5.18 7.64
C LYS A 15 7.96 5.21 7.04
N LYS A 16 7.58 4.14 6.38
CA LYS A 16 6.28 3.98 5.72
C LYS A 16 5.46 2.89 6.39
N LEU A 17 4.14 3.04 6.38
CA LEU A 17 3.21 1.98 6.72
C LEU A 17 2.85 1.22 5.44
N VAL A 18 3.05 -0.09 5.45
CA VAL A 18 2.68 -0.97 4.33
C VAL A 18 1.66 -2.00 4.77
N PHE A 19 0.92 -2.53 3.82
CA PHE A 19 -0.05 -3.60 4.04
C PHE A 19 0.49 -4.89 3.44
N MET A 20 0.48 -5.96 4.22
CA MET A 20 1.04 -7.26 3.84
C MET A 20 0.03 -8.11 3.06
N GLY A 21 0.47 -9.27 2.58
CA GLY A 21 -0.41 -10.23 1.89
C GLY A 21 -0.70 -9.88 0.43
N HIS A 22 0.15 -9.11 -0.24
CA HIS A 22 -0.07 -8.74 -1.65
C HIS A 22 -0.13 -9.94 -2.59
N ARG A 23 0.60 -11.02 -2.30
CA ARG A 23 0.63 -12.22 -3.15
C ARG A 23 -0.73 -12.90 -3.30
N ARG A 24 -1.64 -12.74 -2.34
CA ARG A 24 -2.99 -13.31 -2.39
C ARG A 24 -3.87 -12.74 -3.50
N PHE A 25 -3.51 -11.57 -4.06
CA PHE A 25 -4.20 -10.98 -5.22
C PHE A 25 -3.72 -11.54 -6.56
N LEU A 26 -2.62 -12.29 -6.58
CA LEU A 26 -2.15 -12.98 -7.76
C LEU A 26 -2.99 -14.24 -8.03
N MET A 27 -3.00 -14.71 -9.28
CA MET A 27 -3.66 -15.99 -9.62
C MET A 27 -3.11 -17.13 -8.80
N LYS A 28 -3.92 -18.11 -8.43
CA LYS A 28 -3.53 -19.23 -7.55
C LYS A 28 -2.30 -19.99 -8.06
N GLN A 29 -2.11 -20.09 -9.36
CA GLN A 29 -0.98 -20.79 -9.99
C GLN A 29 0.27 -19.93 -10.12
N HIS A 30 0.20 -18.64 -9.79
CA HIS A 30 1.31 -17.72 -10.00
C HIS A 30 2.56 -18.15 -9.21
N LYS A 31 3.74 -18.10 -9.87
CA LYS A 31 5.01 -18.54 -9.28
C LYS A 31 5.31 -17.90 -7.93
N TYR A 32 5.09 -16.60 -7.78
CA TYR A 32 5.37 -15.88 -6.54
C TYR A 32 4.53 -16.33 -5.34
N ARG A 33 3.40 -16.99 -5.55
CA ARG A 33 2.62 -17.58 -4.45
C ARG A 33 3.26 -18.85 -3.91
N LYS A 34 4.03 -19.55 -4.74
CA LYS A 34 4.70 -20.83 -4.42
C LYS A 34 6.13 -20.66 -3.94
N MET A 35 6.76 -19.53 -4.23
CA MET A 35 8.11 -19.22 -3.79
C MET A 35 8.12 -18.99 -2.29
N LYS A 36 9.00 -19.71 -1.57
CA LYS A 36 9.14 -19.63 -0.11
C LYS A 36 10.37 -18.83 0.29
N GLU A 37 11.53 -19.18 -0.24
CA GLU A 37 12.82 -18.62 0.15
C GLU A 37 12.90 -17.11 -0.05
N GLU A 38 12.28 -16.62 -1.11
CA GLU A 38 12.23 -15.20 -1.43
C GLU A 38 11.19 -14.42 -0.60
N PHE A 39 10.34 -15.13 0.17
CA PHE A 39 9.24 -14.55 0.93
C PHE A 39 9.14 -15.13 2.35
N ASN A 40 10.20 -14.97 3.12
CA ASN A 40 10.21 -15.31 4.54
C ASN A 40 9.82 -16.79 4.83
N ASN A 41 10.13 -17.69 3.90
CA ASN A 41 9.76 -19.11 3.94
C ASN A 41 8.25 -19.40 4.01
N GLU A 42 7.42 -18.42 3.70
CA GLU A 42 5.96 -18.55 3.72
C GLU A 42 5.39 -18.83 2.33
N LEU A 43 4.42 -19.73 2.28
CA LEU A 43 3.57 -19.95 1.11
C LEU A 43 2.33 -19.05 1.21
N GLU A 44 1.92 -18.48 0.07
CA GLU A 44 0.66 -17.76 0.02
C GLU A 44 -0.47 -18.67 -0.49
N SER A 45 -1.21 -19.26 0.44
CA SER A 45 -2.34 -20.16 0.14
C SER A 45 -3.67 -19.44 0.10
N GLU A 46 -3.79 -18.30 0.78
CA GLU A 46 -5.05 -17.57 0.93
C GLU A 46 -5.50 -16.92 -0.38
N GLY A 47 -6.81 -16.82 -0.58
CA GLY A 47 -7.41 -16.07 -1.68
C GLY A 47 -7.44 -14.57 -1.37
N ALA A 48 -7.63 -13.76 -2.42
CA ALA A 48 -7.91 -12.35 -2.25
C ALA A 48 -9.19 -12.14 -1.43
N PRO A 49 -9.19 -11.26 -0.42
CA PRO A 49 -10.39 -10.95 0.33
C PRO A 49 -11.44 -10.31 -0.57
N LYS A 50 -12.71 -10.56 -0.27
CA LYS A 50 -13.80 -9.95 -1.02
C LYS A 50 -13.87 -8.45 -0.74
N PRO A 51 -13.98 -7.58 -1.76
CA PRO A 51 -14.13 -6.16 -1.54
C PRO A 51 -15.47 -5.86 -0.86
N TYR A 52 -15.47 -4.90 0.04
CA TYR A 52 -16.71 -4.44 0.67
C TYR A 52 -17.57 -3.69 -0.36
N SER A 53 -18.86 -3.99 -0.36
CA SER A 53 -19.82 -3.19 -1.13
C SER A 53 -19.99 -1.79 -0.52
N GLY A 54 -20.41 -0.82 -1.32
CA GLY A 54 -20.68 0.53 -0.82
C GLY A 54 -21.73 0.54 0.30
N LYS A 55 -22.74 -0.32 0.23
CA LYS A 55 -23.76 -0.51 1.28
C LYS A 55 -23.13 -0.96 2.60
N LEU A 56 -22.25 -1.95 2.58
CA LEU A 56 -21.59 -2.42 3.77
C LEU A 56 -20.70 -1.33 4.39
N VAL A 57 -19.93 -0.63 3.56
CA VAL A 57 -19.11 0.51 4.02
C VAL A 57 -19.98 1.60 4.62
N PHE A 58 -21.14 1.92 3.99
CA PHE A 58 -22.07 2.90 4.53
C PHE A 58 -22.60 2.50 5.91
N GLU A 59 -23.01 1.24 6.10
CA GLU A 59 -23.47 0.75 7.40
C GLU A 59 -22.40 0.90 8.51
N ILE A 60 -21.14 0.63 8.18
CA ILE A 60 -20.02 0.77 9.12
C ILE A 60 -19.78 2.24 9.48
N VAL A 61 -19.92 3.17 8.52
CA VAL A 61 -19.54 4.58 8.72
C VAL A 61 -20.69 5.50 9.09
N LYS A 62 -21.95 5.09 8.91
CA LYS A 62 -23.13 5.97 9.09
C LYS A 62 -23.23 6.60 10.48
N ASN A 63 -22.76 5.92 11.50
CA ASN A 63 -22.81 6.36 12.90
C ASN A 63 -21.55 7.13 13.33
N ILE A 64 -20.58 7.30 12.46
CA ILE A 64 -19.36 8.04 12.78
C ILE A 64 -19.68 9.54 12.82
N HIS A 65 -19.55 10.14 13.99
CA HIS A 65 -19.70 11.58 14.14
C HIS A 65 -18.49 12.31 13.57
N VAL A 66 -18.68 13.07 12.51
CA VAL A 66 -17.60 13.82 11.84
C VAL A 66 -17.96 15.30 11.81
N VAL A 67 -17.05 16.12 12.32
CA VAL A 67 -17.09 17.58 12.16
C VAL A 67 -16.26 17.95 10.95
N PHE A 68 -16.90 18.51 9.93
CA PHE A 68 -16.22 19.00 8.73
C PHE A 68 -15.79 20.45 8.91
N GLY A 69 -14.66 20.80 8.31
CA GLY A 69 -14.08 22.14 8.36
C GLY A 69 -12.93 22.27 9.37
N LYS A 70 -12.30 23.45 9.35
CA LYS A 70 -11.26 23.80 10.32
C LYS A 70 -11.95 24.24 11.61
N GLY A 71 -12.18 23.31 12.52
CA GLY A 71 -12.70 23.64 13.86
C GLY A 71 -11.74 24.59 14.58
N LYS A 72 -12.29 25.58 15.27
CA LYS A 72 -11.53 26.56 16.07
C LYS A 72 -10.78 25.92 17.26
N ASN A 73 -11.07 24.69 17.62
CA ASN A 73 -10.47 23.98 18.76
C ASN A 73 -9.23 23.16 18.33
N LYS A 74 -8.13 23.88 18.11
CA LYS A 74 -6.80 23.28 18.13
C LYS A 74 -6.43 22.97 19.59
N GLY A 75 -6.72 21.78 20.10
CA GLY A 75 -6.21 21.45 21.44
C GLY A 75 -6.85 20.27 22.16
N GLU A 76 -8.06 19.90 21.87
CA GLU A 76 -8.62 18.72 22.50
C GLU A 76 -8.05 17.44 21.85
N LYS A 77 -7.03 16.86 22.51
CA LYS A 77 -6.63 15.49 22.28
C LYS A 77 -7.88 14.63 22.48
N ARG A 78 -8.43 14.06 21.40
CA ARG A 78 -9.53 13.09 21.49
C ARG A 78 -9.17 12.09 22.57
N LYS A 79 -9.96 12.03 23.64
CA LYS A 79 -9.89 10.94 24.63
C LYS A 79 -9.99 9.64 23.84
N ARG A 80 -9.05 8.71 24.10
CA ARG A 80 -9.15 7.35 23.56
C ARG A 80 -10.48 6.78 23.99
N THR A 81 -11.39 6.70 23.06
CA THR A 81 -12.67 6.00 23.26
C THR A 81 -12.39 4.52 23.46
N ASP A 82 -13.17 3.92 24.30
CA ASP A 82 -13.18 2.52 24.73
C ASP A 82 -12.76 1.55 23.59
N PRO A 83 -11.86 0.57 23.84
CA PRO A 83 -11.43 -0.41 22.84
C PRO A 83 -12.57 -1.23 22.21
N SER A 84 -13.73 -1.27 22.87
CA SER A 84 -14.93 -1.97 22.37
C SER A 84 -15.58 -1.31 21.15
N THR A 85 -15.18 -0.09 20.80
CA THR A 85 -15.73 0.69 19.68
C THR A 85 -14.71 0.83 18.53
N TYR A 86 -13.92 -0.19 18.26
CA TYR A 86 -13.02 -0.19 17.11
C TYR A 86 -13.83 -0.25 15.82
N THR A 87 -14.21 0.91 15.32
CA THR A 87 -14.62 1.02 13.92
C THR A 87 -13.38 1.11 13.05
N THR A 88 -13.29 0.26 12.04
CA THR A 88 -12.23 0.24 11.03
C THR A 88 -12.03 1.62 10.38
N PHE A 89 -13.09 2.39 10.29
CA PHE A 89 -13.08 3.74 9.77
C PHE A 89 -13.19 4.78 10.88
N LYS A 90 -12.27 5.76 10.85
CA LYS A 90 -12.26 6.89 11.81
C LYS A 90 -12.95 8.14 11.28
N LYS A 91 -13.32 8.14 9.99
CA LYS A 91 -13.93 9.27 9.30
C LYS A 91 -14.97 8.79 8.32
N GLN A 92 -16.05 9.54 8.16
CA GLN A 92 -17.02 9.36 7.10
C GLN A 92 -16.70 10.35 5.96
N SER A 93 -16.72 9.85 4.72
CA SER A 93 -16.62 10.74 3.55
C SER A 93 -17.87 11.65 3.47
N ILE A 94 -17.68 12.90 3.07
CA ILE A 94 -18.79 13.84 2.79
C ILE A 94 -19.76 13.27 1.75
N PHE A 95 -19.25 12.47 0.81
CA PHE A 95 -20.05 11.84 -0.22
C PHE A 95 -21.05 10.84 0.35
N PHE A 96 -20.63 9.99 1.30
CA PHE A 96 -21.55 9.08 2.00
C PHE A 96 -22.60 9.83 2.82
N LYS A 97 -22.28 11.02 3.31
CA LYS A 97 -23.20 11.82 4.13
C LYS A 97 -24.24 12.55 3.30
N TYR A 98 -23.86 13.12 2.16
CA TYR A 98 -24.70 14.05 1.42
C TYR A 98 -25.22 13.52 0.08
N LEU A 99 -24.63 12.45 -0.47
CA LEU A 99 -25.07 11.83 -1.73
C LEU A 99 -25.75 10.49 -1.46
N PRO A 100 -27.10 10.43 -1.51
CA PRO A 100 -27.86 9.22 -1.16
C PRO A 100 -27.50 7.99 -2.00
N TYR A 101 -27.18 8.20 -3.27
CA TYR A 101 -26.81 7.14 -4.22
C TYR A 101 -25.40 6.61 -4.06
N TRP A 102 -24.54 7.31 -3.28
CA TRP A 102 -23.13 6.94 -3.13
C TRP A 102 -22.91 5.54 -2.57
N LYS A 103 -23.76 5.12 -1.65
CA LYS A 103 -23.74 3.78 -1.06
C LYS A 103 -24.05 2.67 -2.05
N ASP A 104 -24.76 2.99 -3.15
CA ASP A 104 -25.19 2.04 -4.15
C ASP A 104 -24.14 1.86 -5.26
N MET A 105 -23.08 2.67 -5.23
CA MET A 105 -21.97 2.56 -6.18
C MET A 105 -21.00 1.44 -5.78
N GLU A 106 -20.70 0.57 -6.74
CA GLU A 106 -19.75 -0.53 -6.52
C GLU A 106 -18.30 -0.05 -6.37
N ILE A 107 -17.94 1.07 -7.03
CA ILE A 107 -16.57 1.56 -7.14
C ILE A 107 -16.46 3.00 -6.61
N CYS A 108 -16.88 3.21 -5.35
CA CYS A 108 -16.82 4.54 -4.72
C CYS A 108 -15.41 5.12 -4.59
N HIS A 109 -14.38 4.26 -4.59
CA HIS A 109 -12.98 4.65 -4.45
C HIS A 109 -12.30 5.01 -5.78
N SER A 110 -12.94 4.76 -6.91
CA SER A 110 -12.39 5.02 -8.25
C SER A 110 -12.76 6.39 -8.83
N ILE A 111 -13.31 7.28 -8.00
CA ILE A 111 -13.86 8.55 -8.46
C ILE A 111 -12.79 9.52 -8.93
N ASP A 112 -11.61 9.46 -8.34
CA ASP A 112 -10.47 10.22 -8.86
C ASP A 112 -9.56 9.31 -9.70
N LEU A 113 -10.12 8.76 -10.77
CA LEU A 113 -9.41 7.88 -11.68
C LEU A 113 -8.14 8.54 -12.26
N MET A 114 -8.21 9.83 -12.56
CA MET A 114 -7.11 10.58 -13.11
C MET A 114 -5.94 10.67 -12.13
N HIS A 115 -6.22 10.97 -10.87
CA HIS A 115 -5.19 11.07 -9.82
C HIS A 115 -4.56 9.70 -9.50
N VAL A 116 -5.39 8.67 -9.38
CA VAL A 116 -4.93 7.29 -9.14
C VAL A 116 -4.08 6.81 -10.31
N THR A 117 -4.55 6.95 -11.54
CA THR A 117 -3.82 6.53 -12.75
C THR A 117 -2.49 7.26 -12.88
N LYS A 118 -2.48 8.58 -12.65
CA LYS A 118 -1.25 9.38 -12.66
C LYS A 118 -0.26 8.89 -11.61
N ASN A 119 -0.69 8.67 -10.39
CA ASN A 119 0.22 8.22 -9.32
C ASN A 119 0.78 6.82 -9.59
N VAL A 120 -0.06 5.89 -10.07
CA VAL A 120 0.39 4.56 -10.47
C VAL A 120 1.38 4.64 -11.61
N PHE A 121 1.10 5.43 -12.64
CA PHE A 121 1.99 5.64 -13.78
C PHE A 121 3.33 6.24 -13.34
N ASP A 122 3.31 7.33 -12.56
CA ASP A 122 4.52 8.00 -12.07
C ASP A 122 5.39 7.03 -11.24
N ASN A 123 4.80 6.22 -10.39
CA ASN A 123 5.52 5.24 -9.58
C ASN A 123 6.11 4.11 -10.44
N ILE A 124 5.34 3.56 -11.37
CA ILE A 124 5.81 2.48 -12.25
C ILE A 124 6.94 2.99 -13.14
N ILE A 125 6.69 4.03 -13.90
CA ILE A 125 7.68 4.58 -14.85
C ILE A 125 8.91 5.12 -14.10
N GLY A 126 8.69 5.83 -12.99
CA GLY A 126 9.78 6.32 -12.15
C GLY A 126 10.69 5.21 -11.64
N THR A 127 10.11 4.06 -11.29
CA THR A 127 10.87 2.89 -10.80
C THR A 127 11.56 2.13 -11.94
N LEU A 128 10.87 1.89 -13.06
CA LEU A 128 11.42 1.21 -14.23
C LEU A 128 12.61 1.96 -14.83
N LEU A 129 12.49 3.28 -14.95
CA LEU A 129 13.55 4.13 -15.49
C LEU A 129 14.60 4.55 -14.44
N GLY A 130 14.38 4.22 -13.17
CA GLY A 130 15.29 4.63 -12.08
C GLY A 130 15.37 6.14 -11.90
N MET A 131 14.25 6.87 -12.12
CA MET A 131 14.24 8.33 -12.06
C MET A 131 14.49 8.83 -10.64
N PRO A 132 15.46 9.73 -10.41
CA PRO A 132 15.71 10.30 -9.10
C PRO A 132 14.44 10.93 -8.53
N SER A 133 14.18 10.75 -7.24
CA SER A 133 13.00 11.22 -6.48
C SER A 133 11.64 10.61 -6.88
N LYS A 134 11.55 9.82 -7.94
CA LYS A 134 10.33 9.12 -8.35
C LYS A 134 10.41 7.61 -8.19
N THR A 135 11.63 7.05 -8.17
CA THR A 135 11.80 5.62 -7.92
C THR A 135 11.47 5.26 -6.48
N GLU A 136 10.72 4.21 -6.30
CA GLU A 136 10.47 3.59 -5.00
C GLU A 136 11.57 2.56 -4.64
N ASP A 137 12.47 2.27 -5.57
CA ASP A 137 13.57 1.32 -5.39
C ASP A 137 14.86 2.04 -5.01
N GLY A 138 15.04 2.31 -3.74
CA GLY A 138 16.22 2.95 -3.19
C GLY A 138 16.78 2.19 -1.99
N LEU A 139 17.93 2.64 -1.48
CA LEU A 139 18.61 2.00 -0.35
C LEU A 139 17.68 1.75 0.86
N LYS A 140 16.79 2.68 1.18
CA LYS A 140 15.84 2.53 2.28
C LYS A 140 14.88 1.36 2.06
N SER A 141 14.30 1.27 0.87
CA SER A 141 13.41 0.16 0.50
C SER A 141 14.15 -1.17 0.50
N ARG A 142 15.40 -1.20 0.04
CA ARG A 142 16.23 -2.41 0.06
C ARG A 142 16.60 -2.85 1.48
N ASN A 143 16.84 -1.91 2.39
CA ASN A 143 17.05 -2.22 3.81
C ASN A 143 15.76 -2.75 4.45
N ASP A 144 14.59 -2.26 4.07
CA ASP A 144 13.32 -2.81 4.54
C ASP A 144 13.12 -4.27 4.05
N LEU A 145 13.63 -4.64 2.85
CA LEU A 145 13.64 -6.04 2.39
C LEU A 145 14.53 -6.93 3.29
N VAL A 146 15.65 -6.39 3.76
CA VAL A 146 16.51 -7.11 4.73
C VAL A 146 15.77 -7.34 6.05
N ASP A 147 15.15 -6.30 6.59
CA ASP A 147 14.38 -6.37 7.84
C ASP A 147 13.20 -7.35 7.74
N LEU A 148 12.59 -7.46 6.57
CA LEU A 148 11.48 -8.36 6.27
C LEU A 148 11.92 -9.79 5.91
N GLN A 149 13.23 -10.01 5.69
CA GLN A 149 13.78 -11.28 5.22
C GLN A 149 13.15 -11.78 3.90
N ILE A 150 12.86 -10.86 3.00
CA ILE A 150 12.30 -11.17 1.67
C ILE A 150 13.25 -10.72 0.57
N ARG A 151 13.23 -11.43 -0.56
CA ARG A 151 14.02 -11.14 -1.76
C ARG A 151 15.52 -10.95 -1.44
N PRO A 152 16.21 -11.95 -0.88
CA PRO A 152 17.61 -11.82 -0.47
C PRO A 152 18.55 -11.42 -1.61
N GLU A 153 18.22 -11.77 -2.85
CA GLU A 153 18.96 -11.38 -4.06
C GLU A 153 18.97 -9.88 -4.33
N LEU A 154 18.07 -9.15 -3.69
CA LEU A 154 17.94 -7.69 -3.82
C LEU A 154 18.54 -6.92 -2.63
N HIS A 155 19.09 -7.62 -1.64
CA HIS A 155 19.68 -6.99 -0.47
C HIS A 155 20.89 -6.12 -0.85
N PRO A 156 21.10 -4.98 -0.19
CA PRO A 156 22.27 -4.15 -0.44
C PRO A 156 23.56 -4.92 -0.11
N VAL A 157 24.56 -4.80 -0.97
CA VAL A 157 25.87 -5.42 -0.77
C VAL A 157 26.88 -4.32 -0.44
N ASP A 158 27.64 -4.49 0.63
CA ASP A 158 28.70 -3.55 0.96
C ASP A 158 29.82 -3.64 -0.08
N SER A 159 30.07 -2.52 -0.77
CA SER A 159 31.11 -2.42 -1.79
C SER A 159 32.45 -1.94 -1.24
N GLY A 160 32.55 -1.65 0.07
CA GLY A 160 33.77 -1.09 0.68
C GLY A 160 34.13 0.33 0.22
N LYS A 161 33.32 0.96 -0.64
CA LYS A 161 33.55 2.28 -1.23
C LYS A 161 32.57 3.36 -0.74
N GLY A 162 32.02 3.19 0.46
CA GLY A 162 31.18 4.19 1.14
C GLY A 162 29.69 4.16 0.78
N LYS A 163 29.29 3.76 -0.42
CA LYS A 163 27.88 3.52 -0.78
C LYS A 163 27.67 2.05 -1.09
N PRO A 164 26.68 1.39 -0.48
CA PRO A 164 26.38 0.00 -0.77
C PRO A 164 25.92 -0.14 -2.24
N TYR A 165 26.29 -1.25 -2.84
CA TYR A 165 25.83 -1.66 -4.17
C TYR A 165 24.40 -2.21 -4.04
N LEU A 166 23.51 -1.78 -4.92
CA LEU A 166 22.14 -2.29 -5.03
C LEU A 166 22.05 -3.24 -6.22
N PRO A 167 21.89 -4.56 -6.00
CA PRO A 167 21.73 -5.50 -7.10
C PRO A 167 20.53 -5.13 -8.00
N PRO A 168 20.64 -5.30 -9.34
CA PRO A 168 19.56 -4.98 -10.25
C PRO A 168 18.36 -5.90 -10.00
N ALA A 169 17.17 -5.32 -9.96
CA ALA A 169 15.92 -6.06 -9.90
C ALA A 169 15.44 -6.46 -11.30
N SER A 170 14.59 -7.46 -11.40
CA SER A 170 14.02 -7.94 -12.67
C SER A 170 13.20 -6.90 -13.44
N TYR A 171 12.82 -5.81 -12.80
CA TYR A 171 12.12 -4.68 -13.41
C TYR A 171 13.05 -3.52 -13.78
N ASN A 172 14.33 -3.57 -13.44
CA ASN A 172 15.28 -2.52 -13.85
C ASN A 172 15.61 -2.69 -15.33
N LEU A 173 15.35 -1.66 -16.10
CA LEU A 173 15.68 -1.64 -17.52
C LEU A 173 17.16 -1.40 -17.72
N SER A 174 17.78 -2.15 -18.65
CA SER A 174 19.13 -1.90 -19.13
C SER A 174 19.23 -0.55 -19.86
N VAL A 175 20.43 -0.07 -20.07
CA VAL A 175 20.66 1.18 -20.84
C VAL A 175 20.08 1.08 -22.25
N GLU A 176 20.23 -0.09 -22.88
CA GLU A 176 19.71 -0.34 -24.23
C GLU A 176 18.17 -0.37 -24.28
N GLU A 177 17.53 -0.92 -23.26
CA GLU A 177 16.07 -0.94 -23.16
C GLU A 177 15.49 0.46 -22.89
N ARG A 178 16.17 1.26 -22.06
CA ARG A 178 15.75 2.65 -21.79
C ARG A 178 15.80 3.56 -23.01
N THR A 179 16.70 3.29 -23.95
CA THR A 179 16.81 4.09 -25.19
C THR A 179 15.76 3.74 -26.22
N LYS A 180 15.02 2.64 -26.04
CA LYS A 180 13.93 2.21 -26.95
C LYS A 180 12.54 2.69 -26.50
N ILE A 181 12.44 3.30 -25.32
CA ILE A 181 11.21 3.88 -24.77
C ILE A 181 11.17 5.38 -25.00
#